data_4aba3e5ae9e5c4f5ccf33468edd46c22
#
_entry.id   4aba3e5ae9e5c4f5ccf33468edd46c22
#
_cell.length_a   1.000
_cell.length_b   1.000
_cell.length_c   1.000
_cell.angle_alpha   90.00
_cell.angle_beta   90.00
_cell.angle_gamma   90.00
#
_symmetry.space_group_name_H-M   'P 1'
#
loop_
_entity.id
_entity.type
_entity.pdbx_description
1 polymer ?
#
loop_
_entity_poly.entity_id
_entity_poly.type
_entity_poly.pdbx_seq_one_letter_code
_entity_poly.pdbx_strand_id
1 'polypeptide(L)'
;MKQPFYFPLLFLHPRFEPDLTIGRYSAAVRRWSTSTFDLATLATQHDLHLPYQVMDVMLARCNIELAIDDAPSHKEAIEQLDYFRVGAYLAGCSPFVTPFVTTRSINEYSGINERDSALHRGVEPKIPSPFSSVNGKLSAWPIELSFFCMTRPNALDLTEERFKDAVRSAEAWAALCKKTSVLRALTAAFMSAPLMGTREQSLLHIWTAIESLFPTVSTEVSFRLGLYLTVLCALPKDRSEFHRKVKVAYGIRSKVAHGALSAITIEQWDEAWHLLCGCARAIVARGAVPSEPELLEELFRRDADA
;
A
#
# COMPACT_ATOMS: atom_id res chain seq x y z
N MET A 1 4.58 7.14 -26.06
CA MET A 1 3.94 8.37 -25.54
C MET A 1 3.68 8.14 -24.07
N LYS A 2 3.97 9.11 -23.22
CA LYS A 2 3.59 9.06 -21.80
C LYS A 2 2.09 9.27 -21.69
N GLN A 3 1.41 8.46 -20.89
CA GLN A 3 -0.03 8.55 -20.72
C GLN A 3 -0.36 8.38 -19.24
N PRO A 4 -1.49 8.90 -18.76
CA PRO A 4 -1.96 8.66 -17.41
C PRO A 4 -2.48 7.23 -17.27
N PHE A 5 -2.36 6.70 -16.06
CA PHE A 5 -3.00 5.46 -15.64
C PHE A 5 -3.82 5.73 -14.37
N TYR A 6 -5.02 5.21 -14.35
CA TYR A 6 -6.00 5.45 -13.29
C TYR A 6 -6.28 4.17 -12.54
N PHE A 7 -6.23 4.24 -11.23
CA PHE A 7 -6.37 3.13 -10.30
C PHE A 7 -7.49 3.41 -9.30
N PRO A 8 -8.65 2.78 -9.42
CA PRO A 8 -9.65 2.83 -8.37
C PRO A 8 -9.12 2.19 -7.09
N LEU A 9 -9.30 2.86 -5.96
CA LEU A 9 -8.83 2.41 -4.67
C LEU A 9 -10.02 1.93 -3.82
N LEU A 10 -9.94 0.68 -3.35
CA LEU A 10 -10.88 0.08 -2.42
C LEU A 10 -10.44 0.36 -0.98
N PHE A 11 -11.41 0.52 -0.09
CA PHE A 11 -11.25 0.64 1.36
C PHE A 11 -10.64 1.96 1.86
N LEU A 12 -10.43 2.94 1.00
CA LEU A 12 -10.08 4.28 1.45
C LEU A 12 -11.29 5.23 1.30
N HIS A 13 -11.42 6.16 2.22
CA HIS A 13 -12.44 7.19 2.21
C HIS A 13 -11.80 8.54 1.94
N PRO A 14 -12.27 9.30 0.92
CA PRO A 14 -11.77 10.63 0.67
C PRO A 14 -12.21 11.58 1.80
N ARG A 15 -11.28 12.38 2.28
CA ARG A 15 -11.51 13.50 3.21
C ARG A 15 -10.85 14.75 2.65
N PHE A 16 -11.08 14.99 1.36
CA PHE A 16 -10.58 16.14 0.64
C PHE A 16 -11.58 16.55 -0.44
N GLU A 17 -11.64 17.83 -0.70
CA GLU A 17 -12.33 18.50 -1.81
C GLU A 17 -11.59 19.82 -2.05
N PRO A 18 -11.24 20.20 -3.27
CA PRO A 18 -11.37 19.49 -4.56
C PRO A 18 -10.39 18.33 -4.71
N ASP A 19 -10.37 17.73 -5.94
CA ASP A 19 -9.36 16.72 -6.29
C ASP A 19 -7.94 17.23 -6.04
N LEU A 20 -7.06 16.35 -5.60
CA LEU A 20 -5.68 16.67 -5.23
C LEU A 20 -4.73 16.28 -6.34
N THR A 21 -3.74 17.12 -6.61
CA THR A 21 -2.65 16.80 -7.54
C THR A 21 -1.31 17.22 -6.94
N ILE A 22 -0.37 16.29 -6.86
CA ILE A 22 0.98 16.52 -6.37
C ILE A 22 1.96 15.74 -7.24
N GLY A 23 2.83 16.45 -7.95
CA GLY A 23 3.76 15.84 -8.87
C GLY A 23 3.03 15.04 -9.95
N ARG A 24 3.32 13.75 -10.04
CA ARG A 24 2.67 12.82 -10.97
C ARG A 24 1.43 12.14 -10.41
N TYR A 25 1.09 12.34 -9.16
CA TYR A 25 -0.02 11.69 -8.48
C TYR A 25 -1.19 12.63 -8.36
N SER A 26 -2.37 12.16 -8.78
CA SER A 26 -3.63 12.86 -8.56
C SER A 26 -4.63 11.93 -7.90
N ALA A 27 -5.37 12.43 -6.92
CA ALA A 27 -6.43 11.70 -6.27
C ALA A 27 -7.76 12.41 -6.50
N ALA A 28 -8.72 11.71 -7.07
CA ALA A 28 -10.05 12.21 -7.34
C ALA A 28 -11.09 11.45 -6.52
N VAL A 29 -12.11 12.17 -6.05
CA VAL A 29 -13.27 11.56 -5.42
C VAL A 29 -14.11 10.88 -6.49
N ARG A 30 -14.63 9.71 -6.17
CA ARG A 30 -15.57 9.00 -7.04
C ARG A 30 -16.80 9.85 -7.36
N ARG A 31 -17.08 10.04 -8.65
CA ARG A 31 -18.25 10.76 -9.19
C ARG A 31 -19.18 9.86 -9.98
N TRP A 32 -18.83 8.60 -10.16
CA TRP A 32 -19.58 7.63 -10.92
C TRP A 32 -20.51 6.80 -10.03
N SER A 33 -21.65 6.43 -10.60
CA SER A 33 -22.58 5.48 -10.02
C SER A 33 -22.75 4.32 -10.97
N THR A 34 -22.70 3.10 -10.46
CA THR A 34 -22.84 1.89 -11.28
C THR A 34 -23.61 0.83 -10.49
N SER A 35 -24.22 -0.09 -11.21
CA SER A 35 -24.88 -1.26 -10.66
C SER A 35 -24.00 -2.49 -10.87
N THR A 36 -24.36 -3.58 -10.17
CA THR A 36 -23.74 -4.90 -10.40
C THR A 36 -23.86 -5.34 -11.86
N PHE A 37 -24.96 -4.96 -12.54
CA PHE A 37 -25.17 -5.28 -13.96
C PHE A 37 -24.20 -4.54 -14.87
N ASP A 38 -23.90 -3.29 -14.56
CA ASP A 38 -22.94 -2.51 -15.35
C ASP A 38 -21.53 -3.12 -15.23
N LEU A 39 -21.14 -3.57 -14.02
CA LEU A 39 -19.86 -4.26 -13.83
C LEU A 39 -19.84 -5.65 -14.49
N ALA A 40 -20.96 -6.38 -14.47
CA ALA A 40 -21.06 -7.65 -15.17
C ALA A 40 -20.92 -7.46 -16.70
N THR A 41 -21.54 -6.42 -17.24
CA THR A 41 -21.40 -6.05 -18.65
C THR A 41 -19.95 -5.70 -18.98
N LEU A 42 -19.31 -4.90 -18.15
CA LEU A 42 -17.89 -4.55 -18.25
C LEU A 42 -17.01 -5.81 -18.25
N ALA A 43 -17.23 -6.69 -17.27
CA ALA A 43 -16.46 -7.93 -17.15
C ALA A 43 -16.59 -8.78 -18.41
N THR A 44 -17.79 -8.89 -18.95
CA THR A 44 -18.04 -9.64 -20.19
C THR A 44 -17.39 -8.99 -21.42
N GLN A 45 -17.50 -7.67 -21.56
CA GLN A 45 -16.93 -6.93 -22.70
C GLN A 45 -15.40 -6.98 -22.76
N HIS A 46 -14.74 -7.06 -21.60
CA HIS A 46 -13.28 -7.03 -21.49
C HIS A 46 -12.69 -8.39 -21.07
N ASP A 47 -13.50 -9.46 -21.11
CA ASP A 47 -13.08 -10.82 -20.72
C ASP A 47 -12.49 -10.86 -19.29
N LEU A 48 -13.07 -10.10 -18.38
CA LEU A 48 -12.64 -10.02 -17.00
C LEU A 48 -13.40 -11.06 -16.16
N HIS A 49 -12.69 -12.03 -15.64
CA HIS A 49 -13.25 -13.04 -14.75
C HIS A 49 -13.27 -12.52 -13.30
N LEU A 50 -14.22 -11.64 -13.00
CA LEU A 50 -14.40 -11.07 -11.67
C LEU A 50 -15.50 -11.82 -10.92
N PRO A 51 -15.21 -12.43 -9.76
CA PRO A 51 -16.24 -12.99 -8.90
C PRO A 51 -17.27 -11.96 -8.46
N TYR A 52 -18.54 -12.36 -8.30
CA TYR A 52 -19.63 -11.47 -7.90
C TYR A 52 -19.31 -10.71 -6.59
N GLN A 53 -18.69 -11.38 -5.62
CA GLN A 53 -18.31 -10.79 -4.35
C GLN A 53 -17.32 -9.64 -4.52
N VAL A 54 -16.41 -9.73 -5.50
CA VAL A 54 -15.48 -8.64 -5.83
C VAL A 54 -16.24 -7.46 -6.41
N MET A 55 -17.17 -7.70 -7.31
CA MET A 55 -17.98 -6.62 -7.90
C MET A 55 -18.80 -5.88 -6.85
N ASP A 56 -19.41 -6.59 -5.91
CA ASP A 56 -20.18 -6.01 -4.82
C ASP A 56 -19.30 -5.16 -3.89
N VAL A 57 -18.13 -5.67 -3.52
CA VAL A 57 -17.14 -4.93 -2.72
C VAL A 57 -16.65 -3.68 -3.46
N MET A 58 -16.40 -3.78 -4.77
CA MET A 58 -16.00 -2.64 -5.59
C MET A 58 -17.05 -1.53 -5.58
N LEU A 59 -18.33 -1.91 -5.75
CA LEU A 59 -19.45 -0.96 -5.71
C LEU A 59 -19.52 -0.22 -4.37
N ALA A 60 -19.37 -0.95 -3.27
CA ALA A 60 -19.53 -0.41 -1.93
C ALA A 60 -18.30 0.36 -1.41
N ARG A 61 -17.10 0.03 -1.88
CA ARG A 61 -15.84 0.44 -1.23
C ARG A 61 -14.86 1.20 -2.10
N CYS A 62 -15.13 1.37 -3.40
CA CYS A 62 -14.29 2.17 -4.29
C CYS A 62 -14.76 3.62 -4.27
N ASN A 63 -14.07 4.48 -3.52
CA ASN A 63 -14.46 5.89 -3.33
C ASN A 63 -13.44 6.89 -3.86
N ILE A 64 -12.24 6.41 -4.23
CA ILE A 64 -11.14 7.23 -4.70
C ILE A 64 -10.59 6.63 -6.00
N GLU A 65 -10.22 7.48 -6.93
CA GLU A 65 -9.42 7.14 -8.09
C GLU A 65 -8.06 7.83 -7.95
N LEU A 66 -6.99 7.05 -8.00
CA LEU A 66 -5.62 7.56 -8.06
C LEU A 66 -5.18 7.57 -9.52
N ALA A 67 -4.77 8.72 -10.02
CA ALA A 67 -4.10 8.83 -11.32
C ALA A 67 -2.59 8.92 -11.13
N ILE A 68 -1.86 8.27 -12.03
CA ILE A 68 -0.40 8.35 -12.13
C ILE A 68 -0.07 8.84 -13.53
N ASP A 69 0.37 10.08 -13.60
CA ASP A 69 0.72 10.73 -14.85
C ASP A 69 2.13 10.35 -15.33
N ASP A 70 2.36 10.55 -16.61
CA ASP A 70 3.67 10.40 -17.23
C ASP A 70 4.31 9.01 -17.12
N ALA A 71 3.52 7.96 -16.93
CA ALA A 71 4.04 6.61 -16.95
C ALA A 71 4.24 6.15 -18.40
N PRO A 72 5.46 5.73 -18.78
CA PRO A 72 5.74 5.30 -20.15
C PRO A 72 5.16 3.91 -20.47
N SER A 73 4.81 3.14 -19.45
CA SER A 73 4.24 1.81 -19.60
C SER A 73 3.35 1.42 -18.42
N HIS A 74 2.49 0.44 -18.65
CA HIS A 74 1.67 -0.19 -17.60
C HIS A 74 2.54 -0.73 -16.44
N LYS A 75 3.68 -1.36 -16.77
CA LYS A 75 4.60 -1.89 -15.75
C LYS A 75 5.14 -0.79 -14.83
N GLU A 76 5.53 0.35 -15.40
CA GLU A 76 6.02 1.46 -14.59
C GLU A 76 4.91 2.14 -13.80
N ALA A 77 3.69 2.21 -14.34
CA ALA A 77 2.54 2.70 -13.59
C ALA A 77 2.26 1.85 -12.36
N ILE A 78 2.36 0.53 -12.48
CA ILE A 78 2.23 -0.41 -11.34
C ILE A 78 3.35 -0.18 -10.33
N GLU A 79 4.58 -0.05 -10.76
CA GLU A 79 5.71 0.22 -9.86
C GLU A 79 5.52 1.55 -9.10
N GLN A 80 5.03 2.58 -9.77
CA GLN A 80 4.70 3.84 -9.10
C GLN A 80 3.54 3.70 -8.12
N LEU A 81 2.53 2.88 -8.44
CA LEU A 81 1.46 2.55 -7.51
C LEU A 81 2.00 1.85 -6.25
N ASP A 82 2.93 0.91 -6.40
CA ASP A 82 3.54 0.22 -5.27
C ASP A 82 4.31 1.20 -4.37
N TYR A 83 5.04 2.15 -4.96
CA TYR A 83 5.68 3.21 -4.19
C TYR A 83 4.66 4.11 -3.49
N PHE A 84 3.56 4.46 -4.15
CA PHE A 84 2.47 5.20 -3.52
C PHE A 84 1.83 4.43 -2.35
N ARG A 85 1.64 3.12 -2.49
CA ARG A 85 1.14 2.27 -1.41
C ARG A 85 2.07 2.31 -0.19
N VAL A 86 3.37 2.12 -0.40
CA VAL A 86 4.35 2.27 0.69
C VAL A 86 4.19 3.65 1.34
N GLY A 87 4.19 4.71 0.54
CA GLY A 87 4.03 6.08 1.05
C GLY A 87 2.74 6.29 1.85
N ALA A 88 1.61 5.77 1.35
CA ALA A 88 0.31 5.87 2.03
C ALA A 88 0.31 5.12 3.37
N TYR A 89 0.93 3.94 3.44
CA TYR A 89 1.05 3.19 4.69
C TYR A 89 1.97 3.90 5.69
N LEU A 90 3.04 4.54 5.21
CA LEU A 90 3.89 5.38 6.06
C LEU A 90 3.16 6.63 6.56
N ALA A 91 2.24 7.18 5.78
CA ALA A 91 1.35 8.28 6.18
C ALA A 91 0.20 7.82 7.11
N GLY A 92 0.13 6.54 7.46
CA GLY A 92 -0.86 5.98 8.38
C GLY A 92 -2.17 5.53 7.75
N CYS A 93 -2.22 5.38 6.42
CA CYS A 93 -3.35 4.74 5.77
C CYS A 93 -3.34 3.23 6.02
N SER A 94 -4.53 2.63 6.12
CA SER A 94 -4.69 1.18 6.07
C SER A 94 -4.32 0.64 4.70
N PRO A 95 -3.92 -0.63 4.60
CA PRO A 95 -3.79 -1.32 3.33
C PRO A 95 -5.07 -1.21 2.50
N PHE A 96 -4.90 -1.01 1.21
CA PHE A 96 -5.97 -0.87 0.24
C PHE A 96 -5.69 -1.71 -1.01
N VAL A 97 -6.72 -1.92 -1.79
CA VAL A 97 -6.67 -2.76 -2.99
C VAL A 97 -7.10 -1.95 -4.20
N THR A 98 -6.52 -2.28 -5.34
CA THR A 98 -6.90 -1.75 -6.65
C THR A 98 -7.48 -2.90 -7.48
N PRO A 99 -8.74 -2.84 -7.90
CA PRO A 99 -9.38 -3.93 -8.62
C PRO A 99 -8.99 -4.01 -10.09
N PHE A 100 -8.65 -2.89 -10.69
CA PHE A 100 -8.25 -2.78 -12.10
C PHE A 100 -7.51 -1.47 -12.34
N VAL A 101 -6.96 -1.32 -13.52
CA VAL A 101 -6.33 -0.10 -14.02
C VAL A 101 -6.91 0.29 -15.35
N THR A 102 -7.08 1.58 -15.58
CA THR A 102 -7.57 2.12 -16.85
C THR A 102 -6.61 3.18 -17.40
N THR A 103 -6.68 3.45 -18.68
CA THR A 103 -5.92 4.53 -19.34
C THR A 103 -6.72 5.82 -19.46
N ARG A 104 -7.91 5.86 -18.86
CA ARG A 104 -8.79 7.02 -18.83
C ARG A 104 -9.55 7.02 -17.50
N SER A 105 -9.77 8.20 -16.93
CA SER A 105 -10.52 8.33 -15.66
C SER A 105 -11.91 7.71 -15.77
N ILE A 106 -12.29 6.90 -14.79
CA ILE A 106 -13.64 6.36 -14.69
C ILE A 106 -14.64 7.48 -14.43
N ASN A 107 -14.22 8.54 -13.75
CA ASN A 107 -15.05 9.72 -13.49
C ASN A 107 -15.48 10.44 -14.78
N GLU A 108 -14.77 10.24 -15.87
CA GLU A 108 -15.07 10.86 -17.17
C GLU A 108 -15.92 9.96 -18.09
N TYR A 109 -16.22 8.77 -17.65
CA TYR A 109 -16.95 7.81 -18.45
C TYR A 109 -18.46 8.08 -18.43
N SER A 110 -19.02 8.44 -19.58
CA SER A 110 -20.43 8.74 -19.74
C SER A 110 -21.35 7.55 -19.47
N GLY A 111 -20.90 6.35 -19.75
CA GLY A 111 -21.67 5.12 -19.51
C GLY A 111 -21.90 4.79 -18.03
N ILE A 112 -21.12 5.38 -17.14
CA ILE A 112 -21.23 5.19 -15.69
C ILE A 112 -21.73 6.47 -15.03
N ASN A 113 -21.13 7.61 -15.34
CA ASN A 113 -21.38 8.86 -14.62
C ASN A 113 -22.69 9.54 -14.98
N GLU A 114 -23.07 9.44 -16.24
CA GLU A 114 -24.17 10.24 -16.77
C GLU A 114 -25.35 9.39 -17.27
N ARG A 115 -25.29 8.08 -17.08
CA ARG A 115 -26.30 7.18 -17.63
C ARG A 115 -27.72 7.62 -17.25
N ASP A 116 -27.96 7.82 -15.98
CA ASP A 116 -29.27 8.24 -15.50
C ASP A 116 -29.58 9.69 -15.86
N SER A 117 -28.60 10.57 -15.75
CA SER A 117 -28.78 11.99 -16.07
C SER A 117 -28.87 12.27 -17.57
N ALA A 118 -28.11 11.55 -18.39
CA ALA A 118 -28.15 11.69 -19.84
C ALA A 118 -29.42 11.08 -20.45
N LEU A 119 -29.81 9.88 -19.99
CA LEU A 119 -31.05 9.24 -20.38
C LEU A 119 -32.28 10.04 -19.99
N HIS A 120 -32.31 10.59 -18.78
CA HIS A 120 -33.41 11.43 -18.30
C HIS A 120 -33.52 12.80 -19.02
N ARG A 121 -32.38 13.31 -19.55
CA ARG A 121 -32.36 14.59 -20.28
C ARG A 121 -32.43 14.45 -21.80
N GLY A 122 -32.39 13.23 -22.33
CA GLY A 122 -32.36 13.01 -23.77
C GLY A 122 -31.10 13.56 -24.44
N VAL A 123 -30.02 13.74 -23.68
CA VAL A 123 -28.74 14.27 -24.18
C VAL A 123 -27.82 13.09 -24.49
N GLU A 124 -27.22 13.07 -25.67
CA GLU A 124 -26.17 12.11 -25.97
C GLU A 124 -24.97 12.29 -25.04
N PRO A 125 -24.44 11.21 -24.47
CA PRO A 125 -23.23 11.27 -23.66
C PRO A 125 -22.08 11.91 -24.43
N LYS A 126 -21.41 12.89 -23.84
CA LYS A 126 -20.29 13.61 -24.47
C LYS A 126 -19.08 12.71 -24.71
N ILE A 127 -18.98 11.61 -24.01
CA ILE A 127 -17.89 10.64 -24.10
C ILE A 127 -18.51 9.30 -24.44
N PRO A 128 -18.03 8.59 -25.49
CA PRO A 128 -18.50 7.26 -25.81
C PRO A 128 -18.34 6.30 -24.64
N SER A 129 -19.13 5.22 -24.62
CA SER A 129 -19.07 4.23 -23.55
C SER A 129 -17.62 3.92 -23.19
N PRO A 130 -17.25 4.08 -21.95
CA PRO A 130 -15.89 3.95 -21.45
C PRO A 130 -15.30 2.58 -21.62
N PHE A 131 -16.16 1.62 -21.70
CA PHE A 131 -15.81 0.24 -21.71
C PHE A 131 -15.90 -0.36 -23.12
N SER A 132 -16.09 0.48 -24.14
CA SER A 132 -15.88 0.02 -25.51
C SER A 132 -14.39 -0.16 -25.76
N SER A 133 -14.01 -1.21 -26.45
CA SER A 133 -12.62 -1.52 -26.81
C SER A 133 -11.90 -0.40 -27.59
N VAL A 134 -12.67 0.56 -28.11
CA VAL A 134 -12.18 1.70 -28.89
C VAL A 134 -11.67 2.84 -28.00
N ASN A 135 -12.19 3.00 -26.79
CA ASN A 135 -12.00 4.22 -25.99
C ASN A 135 -11.16 4.05 -24.71
N GLY A 136 -10.73 2.86 -24.40
CA GLY A 136 -9.88 2.62 -23.22
C GLY A 136 -9.40 1.19 -23.13
N LYS A 137 -8.24 1.00 -22.54
CA LYS A 137 -7.75 -0.31 -22.16
C LYS A 137 -8.01 -0.51 -20.69
N LEU A 138 -8.71 -1.58 -20.36
CA LEU A 138 -8.90 -2.04 -19.01
C LEU A 138 -8.14 -3.34 -18.83
N SER A 139 -7.30 -3.39 -17.81
CA SER A 139 -6.54 -4.58 -17.46
C SER A 139 -6.96 -5.05 -16.07
N ALA A 140 -7.32 -6.33 -15.97
CA ALA A 140 -7.62 -6.92 -14.68
C ALA A 140 -6.40 -6.83 -13.75
N TRP A 141 -6.64 -6.40 -12.53
CA TRP A 141 -5.65 -6.50 -11.47
C TRP A 141 -5.80 -7.88 -10.81
N PRO A 142 -4.71 -8.63 -10.62
CA PRO A 142 -4.80 -9.89 -9.91
C PRO A 142 -5.16 -9.63 -8.45
N ILE A 143 -6.41 -9.88 -8.10
CA ILE A 143 -6.89 -9.80 -6.72
C ILE A 143 -7.15 -11.19 -6.22
N GLU A 144 -6.45 -11.59 -5.18
CA GLU A 144 -6.85 -12.69 -4.32
C GLU A 144 -7.72 -12.16 -3.20
N LEU A 145 -8.88 -12.78 -3.01
CA LEU A 145 -9.87 -12.34 -2.03
C LEU A 145 -9.61 -12.82 -0.60
N SER A 146 -8.56 -13.54 -0.36
CA SER A 146 -8.11 -13.85 1.00
C SER A 146 -7.51 -12.61 1.67
N PHE A 147 -8.33 -11.58 1.78
CA PHE A 147 -7.95 -10.28 2.27
C PHE A 147 -8.35 -10.16 3.73
N PHE A 148 -7.39 -10.12 4.61
CA PHE A 148 -7.61 -9.64 5.95
C PHE A 148 -6.83 -8.35 6.13
N CYS A 149 -7.52 -7.28 6.21
CA CYS A 149 -6.92 -5.99 6.53
C CYS A 149 -7.47 -5.51 7.85
N MET A 150 -6.58 -5.10 8.69
CA MET A 150 -6.88 -4.50 9.96
C MET A 150 -7.13 -3.04 9.76
N THR A 151 -8.38 -2.70 9.63
CA THR A 151 -8.78 -1.31 9.49
C THR A 151 -9.07 -0.72 10.85
N ARG A 152 -8.21 0.19 11.29
CA ARG A 152 -8.60 1.15 12.32
C ARG A 152 -9.50 2.20 11.66
N PRO A 153 -10.59 2.65 12.30
CA PRO A 153 -11.52 3.61 11.69
C PRO A 153 -10.84 4.82 11.05
N ASN A 154 -9.89 5.43 11.74
CA ASN A 154 -9.17 6.61 11.25
C ASN A 154 -8.13 6.31 10.15
N ALA A 155 -7.73 5.05 9.97
CA ALA A 155 -6.75 4.67 8.96
C ALA A 155 -7.37 4.48 7.58
N LEU A 156 -8.70 4.45 7.48
CA LEU A 156 -9.44 4.40 6.22
C LEU A 156 -9.53 5.77 5.53
N ASP A 157 -9.31 6.86 6.27
CA ASP A 157 -9.44 8.21 5.73
C ASP A 157 -8.17 8.65 5.02
N LEU A 158 -8.28 9.00 3.75
CA LEU A 158 -7.26 9.70 2.98
C LEU A 158 -7.57 11.20 3.05
N THR A 159 -6.85 11.90 3.91
CA THR A 159 -6.89 13.35 4.01
C THR A 159 -5.89 13.98 3.04
N GLU A 160 -6.03 15.28 2.77
CA GLU A 160 -5.07 16.04 1.97
C GLU A 160 -3.64 15.94 2.55
N GLU A 161 -3.50 16.04 3.87
CA GLU A 161 -2.21 15.92 4.56
C GLU A 161 -1.60 14.52 4.35
N ARG A 162 -2.39 13.47 4.58
CA ARG A 162 -1.92 12.09 4.33
C ARG A 162 -1.55 11.85 2.88
N PHE A 163 -2.29 12.43 1.94
CA PHE A 163 -1.94 12.32 0.53
C PHE A 163 -0.60 13.00 0.23
N LYS A 164 -0.37 14.22 0.76
CA LYS A 164 0.92 14.92 0.64
C LYS A 164 2.08 14.11 1.22
N ASP A 165 1.89 13.55 2.39
CA ASP A 165 2.90 12.72 3.06
C ASP A 165 3.13 11.39 2.33
N ALA A 166 2.06 10.78 1.80
CA ALA A 166 2.14 9.57 0.99
C ALA A 166 2.97 9.80 -0.28
N VAL A 167 2.70 10.87 -1.02
CA VAL A 167 3.46 11.21 -2.23
C VAL A 167 4.92 11.48 -1.91
N ARG A 168 5.21 12.28 -0.89
CA ARG A 168 6.59 12.57 -0.45
C ARG A 168 7.35 11.29 -0.10
N SER A 169 6.71 10.42 0.68
CA SER A 169 7.30 9.15 1.07
C SER A 169 7.46 8.18 -0.10
N ALA A 170 6.52 8.16 -1.04
CA ALA A 170 6.60 7.35 -2.25
C ALA A 170 7.79 7.77 -3.14
N GLU A 171 7.99 9.06 -3.34
CA GLU A 171 9.12 9.59 -4.12
C GLU A 171 10.46 9.27 -3.46
N ALA A 172 10.56 9.45 -2.14
CA ALA A 172 11.75 9.09 -1.37
C ALA A 172 12.01 7.58 -1.43
N TRP A 173 11.00 6.75 -1.27
CA TRP A 173 11.10 5.30 -1.37
C TRP A 173 11.54 4.85 -2.75
N ALA A 174 10.95 5.40 -3.81
CA ALA A 174 11.33 5.13 -5.19
C ALA A 174 12.81 5.47 -5.46
N ALA A 175 13.28 6.61 -4.94
CA ALA A 175 14.67 7.01 -5.06
C ALA A 175 15.63 6.05 -4.33
N LEU A 176 15.24 5.54 -3.17
CA LEU A 176 15.99 4.56 -2.40
C LEU A 176 16.03 3.19 -3.09
N CYS A 177 14.90 2.71 -3.62
CA CYS A 177 14.82 1.45 -4.35
C CYS A 177 15.71 1.40 -5.60
N LYS A 178 15.96 2.56 -6.22
CA LYS A 178 16.92 2.67 -7.33
C LYS A 178 18.38 2.52 -6.89
N LYS A 179 18.69 2.86 -5.63
CA LYS A 179 20.06 2.80 -5.08
C LYS A 179 20.41 1.44 -4.49
N THR A 180 19.42 0.71 -3.98
CA THR A 180 19.67 -0.58 -3.31
C THR A 180 18.56 -1.58 -3.59
N SER A 181 18.97 -2.84 -3.77
CA SER A 181 18.04 -3.97 -3.93
C SER A 181 17.49 -4.51 -2.61
N VAL A 182 18.07 -4.13 -1.47
CA VAL A 182 17.66 -4.60 -0.13
C VAL A 182 16.20 -4.27 0.15
N LEU A 183 15.70 -3.13 -0.35
CA LEU A 183 14.33 -2.70 -0.14
C LEU A 183 13.29 -3.49 -0.94
N ARG A 184 13.69 -4.39 -1.83
CA ARG A 184 12.73 -5.21 -2.61
C ARG A 184 11.89 -6.11 -1.72
N ALA A 185 12.50 -6.72 -0.71
CA ALA A 185 11.79 -7.59 0.22
C ALA A 185 10.76 -6.81 1.05
N LEU A 186 11.12 -5.60 1.50
CA LEU A 186 10.19 -4.74 2.23
C LEU A 186 9.04 -4.30 1.33
N THR A 187 9.32 -3.86 0.10
CA THR A 187 8.28 -3.48 -0.86
C THR A 187 7.33 -4.65 -1.12
N ALA A 188 7.88 -5.85 -1.35
CA ALA A 188 7.07 -7.07 -1.53
C ALA A 188 6.20 -7.37 -0.31
N ALA A 189 6.73 -7.20 0.91
CA ALA A 189 5.96 -7.40 2.13
C ALA A 189 4.82 -6.39 2.28
N PHE A 190 5.05 -5.13 1.96
CA PHE A 190 3.97 -4.12 1.94
C PHE A 190 2.85 -4.48 0.96
N MET A 191 3.19 -5.05 -0.20
CA MET A 191 2.20 -5.40 -1.22
C MET A 191 1.44 -6.68 -0.88
N SER A 192 2.10 -7.69 -0.35
CA SER A 192 1.53 -9.04 -0.22
C SER A 192 1.08 -9.42 1.19
N ALA A 193 1.74 -8.91 2.25
CA ALA A 193 1.38 -9.31 3.61
C ALA A 193 -0.11 -9.09 3.95
N PRO A 194 -0.74 -7.94 3.60
CA PRO A 194 -2.16 -7.74 3.88
C PRO A 194 -3.10 -8.67 3.09
N LEU A 195 -2.61 -9.33 2.06
CA LEU A 195 -3.38 -10.18 1.15
C LEU A 195 -3.18 -11.68 1.39
N MET A 196 -2.36 -12.07 2.37
CA MET A 196 -2.11 -13.47 2.67
C MET A 196 -3.31 -14.14 3.34
N GLY A 197 -3.50 -15.43 3.08
CA GLY A 197 -4.65 -16.19 3.55
C GLY A 197 -4.73 -16.34 5.07
N THR A 198 -3.60 -16.28 5.78
CA THR A 198 -3.56 -16.35 7.24
C THR A 198 -2.65 -15.29 7.83
N ARG A 199 -2.96 -14.89 9.07
CA ARG A 199 -2.15 -13.91 9.81
C ARG A 199 -0.74 -14.44 10.10
N GLU A 200 -0.63 -15.72 10.35
CA GLU A 200 0.62 -16.41 10.66
C GLU A 200 1.58 -16.36 9.47
N GLN A 201 1.09 -16.68 8.28
CA GLN A 201 1.88 -16.58 7.04
C GLN A 201 2.30 -15.13 6.78
N SER A 202 1.37 -14.19 6.95
CA SER A 202 1.63 -12.78 6.81
C SER A 202 2.68 -12.28 7.81
N LEU A 203 2.56 -12.69 9.09
CA LEU A 203 3.55 -12.36 10.13
C LEU A 203 4.96 -12.85 9.74
N LEU A 204 5.08 -14.10 9.31
CA LEU A 204 6.36 -14.66 8.88
C LEU A 204 6.94 -13.90 7.69
N HIS A 205 6.09 -13.51 6.73
CA HIS A 205 6.50 -12.74 5.57
C HIS A 205 6.99 -11.35 5.94
N ILE A 206 6.29 -10.65 6.83
CA ILE A 206 6.71 -9.35 7.38
C ILE A 206 8.09 -9.48 8.03
N TRP A 207 8.27 -10.46 8.90
CA TRP A 207 9.54 -10.65 9.59
C TRP A 207 10.67 -11.04 8.67
N THR A 208 10.43 -11.88 7.66
CA THR A 208 11.42 -12.21 6.63
C THR A 208 11.91 -10.95 5.90
N ALA A 209 10.99 -10.03 5.61
CA ALA A 209 11.35 -8.76 5.00
C ALA A 209 12.19 -7.88 5.95
N ILE A 210 11.81 -7.79 7.23
CA ILE A 210 12.59 -7.05 8.24
C ILE A 210 13.98 -7.67 8.43
N GLU A 211 14.06 -8.99 8.53
CA GLU A 211 15.34 -9.72 8.65
C GLU A 211 16.27 -9.47 7.45
N SER A 212 15.72 -9.30 6.26
CA SER A 212 16.49 -9.03 5.05
C SER A 212 17.23 -7.69 5.04
N LEU A 213 16.90 -6.78 5.96
CA LEU A 213 17.66 -5.54 6.17
C LEU A 213 19.06 -5.82 6.76
N PHE A 214 19.23 -6.97 7.42
CA PHE A 214 20.44 -7.33 8.16
C PHE A 214 20.95 -8.71 7.72
N PRO A 215 21.45 -8.83 6.48
CA PRO A 215 21.77 -10.12 5.87
C PRO A 215 22.94 -10.85 6.52
N THR A 216 23.77 -10.17 7.30
CA THR A 216 24.92 -10.77 7.99
C THR A 216 24.57 -11.38 9.35
N VAL A 217 23.34 -11.15 9.83
CA VAL A 217 22.87 -11.68 11.12
C VAL A 217 22.49 -13.15 10.99
N SER A 218 23.42 -14.05 11.27
CA SER A 218 23.19 -15.51 11.21
C SER A 218 23.21 -16.19 12.59
N THR A 219 23.75 -15.52 13.62
CA THR A 219 23.82 -16.01 14.99
C THR A 219 23.21 -15.01 15.96
N GLU A 220 22.69 -15.47 17.08
CA GLU A 220 22.01 -14.62 18.09
C GLU A 220 20.96 -13.69 17.46
N VAL A 221 20.24 -14.19 16.47
CA VAL A 221 19.37 -13.40 15.59
C VAL A 221 18.41 -12.52 16.36
N SER A 222 17.73 -13.07 17.37
CA SER A 222 16.76 -12.34 18.19
C SER A 222 17.40 -11.15 18.92
N PHE A 223 18.59 -11.32 19.44
CA PHE A 223 19.30 -10.27 20.19
C PHE A 223 19.81 -9.17 19.26
N ARG A 224 20.51 -9.56 18.20
CA ARG A 224 21.12 -8.61 17.24
C ARG A 224 20.07 -7.82 16.47
N LEU A 225 19.00 -8.48 15.99
CA LEU A 225 17.88 -7.79 15.36
C LEU A 225 17.20 -6.83 16.35
N GLY A 226 17.01 -7.27 17.60
CA GLY A 226 16.46 -6.42 18.64
C GLY A 226 17.25 -5.13 18.81
N LEU A 227 18.59 -5.20 18.85
CA LEU A 227 19.46 -4.03 18.93
C LEU A 227 19.37 -3.13 17.70
N TYR A 228 19.53 -3.71 16.51
CA TYR A 228 19.56 -2.94 15.26
C TYR A 228 18.23 -2.24 14.98
N LEU A 229 17.12 -2.95 15.17
CA LEU A 229 15.78 -2.37 15.02
C LEU A 229 15.52 -1.26 16.05
N THR A 230 16.04 -1.42 17.26
CA THR A 230 15.93 -0.40 18.31
C THR A 230 16.67 0.87 17.91
N VAL A 231 17.90 0.76 17.45
CA VAL A 231 18.68 1.92 17.01
C VAL A 231 18.08 2.55 15.75
N LEU A 232 17.59 1.73 14.83
CA LEU A 232 16.98 2.20 13.59
C LEU A 232 15.70 2.99 13.83
N CYS A 233 14.82 2.50 14.72
CA CYS A 233 13.43 2.96 14.80
C CYS A 233 13.10 3.79 16.04
N ALA A 234 13.90 3.74 17.10
CA ALA A 234 13.57 4.39 18.38
C ALA A 234 14.48 5.57 18.69
N LEU A 235 13.88 6.60 19.29
CA LEU A 235 14.67 7.69 19.90
C LEU A 235 15.48 7.16 21.08
N PRO A 236 16.64 7.75 21.42
CA PRO A 236 17.49 7.28 22.51
C PRO A 236 16.76 7.02 23.83
N LYS A 237 15.89 7.93 24.23
CA LYS A 237 15.09 7.83 25.47
C LYS A 237 14.10 6.66 25.49
N ASP A 238 13.65 6.19 24.33
CA ASP A 238 12.62 5.16 24.18
C ASP A 238 13.22 3.78 23.89
N ARG A 239 14.53 3.67 23.69
CA ARG A 239 15.23 2.46 23.23
C ARG A 239 14.99 1.24 24.12
N SER A 240 15.00 1.40 25.43
CA SER A 240 14.82 0.27 26.36
C SER A 240 13.42 -0.38 26.22
N GLU A 241 12.39 0.43 26.17
CA GLU A 241 11.01 -0.06 25.99
C GLU A 241 10.82 -0.65 24.60
N PHE A 242 11.31 0.03 23.57
CA PHE A 242 11.21 -0.44 22.18
C PHE A 242 11.91 -1.78 21.99
N HIS A 243 13.12 -1.94 22.53
CA HIS A 243 13.85 -3.22 22.49
C HIS A 243 13.04 -4.36 23.11
N ARG A 244 12.40 -4.12 24.26
CA ARG A 244 11.54 -5.11 24.90
C ARG A 244 10.35 -5.49 24.01
N LYS A 245 9.70 -4.53 23.36
CA LYS A 245 8.59 -4.77 22.40
C LYS A 245 9.06 -5.61 21.20
N VAL A 246 10.18 -5.25 20.59
CA VAL A 246 10.75 -5.99 19.46
C VAL A 246 11.07 -7.43 19.86
N LYS A 247 11.65 -7.65 21.05
CA LYS A 247 11.98 -8.99 21.55
C LYS A 247 10.72 -9.85 21.75
N VAL A 248 9.65 -9.28 22.28
CA VAL A 248 8.36 -9.98 22.43
C VAL A 248 7.78 -10.35 21.08
N ALA A 249 7.73 -9.38 20.14
CA ALA A 249 7.19 -9.60 18.80
C ALA A 249 8.00 -10.65 18.00
N TYR A 250 9.34 -10.63 18.11
CA TYR A 250 10.18 -11.67 17.54
C TYR A 250 9.95 -13.05 18.16
N GLY A 251 9.70 -13.10 19.47
CA GLY A 251 9.34 -14.33 20.18
C GLY A 251 8.06 -14.97 19.64
N ILE A 252 7.06 -14.15 19.26
CA ILE A 252 5.82 -14.63 18.62
C ILE A 252 6.15 -15.22 17.25
N ARG A 253 6.91 -14.49 16.42
CA ARG A 253 7.38 -14.97 15.11
C ARG A 253 8.09 -16.33 15.23
N SER A 254 8.98 -16.46 16.21
CA SER A 254 9.71 -17.70 16.44
C SER A 254 8.78 -18.87 16.78
N LYS A 255 7.80 -18.66 17.66
CA LYS A 255 6.81 -19.68 18.02
C LYS A 255 5.95 -20.10 16.82
N VAL A 256 5.54 -19.15 15.98
CA VAL A 256 4.80 -19.45 14.75
C VAL A 256 5.66 -20.27 13.78
N ALA A 257 6.91 -19.84 13.55
CA ALA A 257 7.83 -20.52 12.63
C ALA A 257 8.13 -21.98 13.04
N HIS A 258 8.14 -22.27 14.33
CA HIS A 258 8.39 -23.60 14.87
C HIS A 258 7.12 -24.41 15.18
N GLY A 259 5.95 -23.90 14.79
CA GLY A 259 4.68 -24.58 15.02
C GLY A 259 4.24 -24.64 16.49
N ALA A 260 4.88 -23.89 17.36
CA ALA A 260 4.54 -23.81 18.79
C ALA A 260 3.34 -22.88 19.07
N LEU A 261 2.91 -22.10 18.07
CA LEU A 261 1.75 -21.22 18.10
C LEU A 261 1.02 -21.34 16.77
N SER A 262 -0.23 -21.85 16.83
CA SER A 262 -1.04 -22.11 15.63
C SER A 262 -1.93 -20.96 15.20
N ALA A 263 -2.13 -19.98 16.07
CA ALA A 263 -2.93 -18.78 15.79
C ALA A 263 -2.36 -17.56 16.50
N ILE A 264 -2.37 -16.42 15.83
CA ILE A 264 -2.00 -15.12 16.40
C ILE A 264 -3.19 -14.19 16.46
N THR A 265 -3.15 -13.26 17.42
CA THR A 265 -4.15 -12.21 17.50
C THR A 265 -3.87 -11.14 16.46
N ILE A 266 -4.85 -10.28 16.29
CA ILE A 266 -4.76 -9.17 15.37
C ILE A 266 -3.77 -8.11 15.82
N GLU A 267 -3.71 -7.88 17.12
CA GLU A 267 -2.78 -6.94 17.76
C GLU A 267 -1.33 -7.41 17.54
N GLN A 268 -1.08 -8.71 17.61
CA GLN A 268 0.24 -9.29 17.35
C GLN A 268 0.67 -9.12 15.89
N TRP A 269 -0.26 -9.25 14.95
CA TRP A 269 -0.01 -8.94 13.56
C TRP A 269 0.23 -7.44 13.34
N ASP A 270 -0.61 -6.60 13.94
CA ASP A 270 -0.53 -5.14 13.83
C ASP A 270 0.79 -4.59 14.39
N GLU A 271 1.30 -5.16 15.49
CA GLU A 271 2.64 -4.82 16.01
C GLU A 271 3.74 -5.09 14.99
N ALA A 272 3.72 -6.23 14.31
CA ALA A 272 4.68 -6.53 13.26
C ALA A 272 4.54 -5.60 12.04
N TRP A 273 3.31 -5.29 11.65
CA TRP A 273 3.03 -4.33 10.60
C TRP A 273 3.55 -2.93 10.93
N HIS A 274 3.31 -2.47 12.15
CA HIS A 274 3.83 -1.18 12.62
C HIS A 274 5.36 -1.16 12.68
N LEU A 275 5.99 -2.27 13.01
CA LEU A 275 7.44 -2.40 12.97
C LEU A 275 7.98 -2.30 11.55
N LEU A 276 7.37 -2.98 10.58
CA LEU A 276 7.70 -2.85 9.16
C LEU A 276 7.59 -1.39 8.68
N CYS A 277 6.47 -0.73 9.01
CA CYS A 277 6.28 0.69 8.71
C CYS A 277 7.32 1.57 9.42
N GLY A 278 7.68 1.24 10.66
CA GLY A 278 8.71 1.93 11.43
C GLY A 278 10.07 1.86 10.76
N CYS A 279 10.49 0.67 10.33
CA CYS A 279 11.73 0.48 9.57
C CYS A 279 11.75 1.33 8.30
N ALA A 280 10.68 1.26 7.51
CA ALA A 280 10.60 2.02 6.26
C ALA A 280 10.62 3.54 6.50
N ARG A 281 9.89 4.05 7.52
CA ARG A 281 9.95 5.48 7.90
C ARG A 281 11.35 5.90 8.31
N ALA A 282 12.02 5.11 9.12
CA ALA A 282 13.38 5.41 9.56
C ALA A 282 14.37 5.44 8.38
N ILE A 283 14.24 4.51 7.45
CA ILE A 283 15.07 4.45 6.23
C ILE A 283 14.78 5.66 5.33
N VAL A 284 13.53 6.04 5.13
CA VAL A 284 13.13 7.23 4.36
C VAL A 284 13.70 8.50 5.02
N ALA A 285 13.57 8.63 6.34
CA ALA A 285 14.09 9.79 7.07
C ALA A 285 15.62 9.88 7.00
N ARG A 286 16.33 8.75 6.99
CA ARG A 286 17.80 8.71 6.85
C ARG A 286 18.26 8.92 5.40
N GLY A 287 17.41 8.70 4.41
CA GLY A 287 17.77 8.73 2.99
C GLY A 287 18.69 7.58 2.54
N ALA A 288 18.91 6.58 3.41
CA ALA A 288 19.74 5.41 3.17
C ALA A 288 19.31 4.23 4.07
N VAL A 289 19.64 3.01 3.65
CA VAL A 289 19.59 1.82 4.52
C VAL A 289 20.91 1.79 5.31
N PRO A 290 20.89 1.94 6.64
CA PRO A 290 22.12 1.91 7.42
C PRO A 290 22.72 0.50 7.47
N SER A 291 24.02 0.43 7.47
CA SER A 291 24.74 -0.80 7.71
C SER A 291 24.73 -1.19 9.19
N GLU A 292 24.98 -2.45 9.49
CA GLU A 292 25.08 -2.92 10.88
C GLU A 292 26.19 -2.21 11.68
N PRO A 293 27.41 -1.97 11.15
CA PRO A 293 28.42 -1.17 11.84
C PRO A 293 27.96 0.24 12.18
N GLU A 294 27.29 0.94 11.26
CA GLU A 294 26.76 2.29 11.51
C GLU A 294 25.76 2.29 12.67
N LEU A 295 24.87 1.29 12.73
CA LEU A 295 23.92 1.16 13.83
C LEU A 295 24.62 0.88 15.16
N LEU A 296 25.66 0.07 15.17
CA LEU A 296 26.46 -0.19 16.38
C LEU A 296 27.20 1.07 16.85
N GLU A 297 27.82 1.81 15.95
CA GLU A 297 28.46 3.07 16.28
C GLU A 297 27.44 4.07 16.87
N GLU A 298 26.24 4.15 16.31
CA GLU A 298 25.17 5.01 16.85
C GLU A 298 24.71 4.55 18.25
N LEU A 299 24.67 3.24 18.50
CA LEU A 299 24.33 2.70 19.82
C LEU A 299 25.35 3.12 20.89
N PHE A 300 26.65 3.13 20.53
CA PHE A 300 27.73 3.44 21.45
C PHE A 300 28.09 4.93 21.52
N ARG A 301 27.55 5.76 20.64
CA ARG A 301 27.68 7.20 20.82
C ARG A 301 26.97 7.60 22.10
N ARG A 302 27.74 8.11 23.06
CA ARG A 302 27.16 8.78 24.23
C ARG A 302 26.45 10.03 23.72
N ASP A 303 25.24 10.25 24.16
CA ASP A 303 24.56 11.52 23.93
C ASP A 303 25.46 12.62 24.55
N ALA A 304 26.22 13.29 23.69
CA ALA A 304 27.13 14.35 24.12
C ALA A 304 26.39 15.66 24.45
N ASP A 305 25.05 15.67 24.27
CA ASP A 305 24.18 16.83 24.44
C ASP A 305 22.86 16.42 25.14
N ALA A 306 22.93 15.77 26.30
CA ALA A 306 21.76 15.55 27.15
C ALA A 306 21.73 16.58 28.32
#